data_874aa068d71a70489fff405d23ee13c3
#
_entry.id   874aa068d71a70489fff405d23ee13c3
#
_cell.length_a   1.000
_cell.length_b   1.000
_cell.length_c   1.000
_cell.angle_alpha   90.00
_cell.angle_beta   90.00
_cell.angle_gamma   90.00
#
_symmetry.space_group_name_H-M   'P 1'
#
loop_
_entity.id
_entity.type
_entity.pdbx_description
1 polymer ?
#
loop_
_entity_poly.entity_id
_entity_poly.type
_entity_poly.pdbx_seq_one_letter_code
_entity_poly.pdbx_strand_id
1 'polypeptide(L)'
;MLKVTEIAFSCYAVTDMARARDFYECVLGLKPTTIHDSEHGQWVEYEFGPYALALGSSPMFKPSPDGCSVALEVDNFDDAIAHLRAHNVKFRIEPMPTPVCHMAMIFDPDGNTICIHKRKKS
;
A
#
# COMPACT_ATOMS: atom_id res chain seq x y z
N MET A 1 -25.02 19.48 -5.05
CA MET A 1 -23.64 19.04 -5.03
C MET A 1 -23.31 18.31 -3.73
N LEU A 2 -22.26 17.50 -3.74
CA LEU A 2 -21.82 16.80 -2.55
C LEU A 2 -21.00 17.73 -1.66
N LYS A 3 -21.02 17.45 -0.36
CA LYS A 3 -20.08 18.06 0.58
C LYS A 3 -19.09 16.99 1.01
N VAL A 4 -17.97 16.90 0.32
CA VAL A 4 -16.92 15.93 0.64
C VAL A 4 -16.10 16.49 1.80
N THR A 5 -15.96 15.72 2.87
CA THR A 5 -15.25 16.15 4.07
C THR A 5 -13.87 15.52 4.20
N GLU A 6 -13.65 14.34 3.62
CA GLU A 6 -12.36 13.64 3.71
C GLU A 6 -12.32 12.50 2.70
N ILE A 7 -11.14 11.95 2.50
CA ILE A 7 -10.99 10.65 1.84
C ILE A 7 -11.00 9.61 2.96
N ALA A 8 -12.08 8.80 3.01
CA ALA A 8 -12.30 7.88 4.12
C ALA A 8 -11.22 6.78 4.18
N PHE A 9 -10.87 6.22 3.03
CA PHE A 9 -9.80 5.22 2.92
C PHE A 9 -9.40 5.07 1.45
N SER A 10 -8.24 4.44 1.24
CA SER A 10 -7.81 3.93 -0.07
C SER A 10 -7.79 2.41 0.02
N CYS A 11 -8.24 1.72 -1.02
CA CYS A 11 -8.36 0.27 -0.99
C CYS A 11 -7.63 -0.38 -2.15
N TYR A 12 -6.87 -1.43 -1.84
CA TYR A 12 -6.32 -2.35 -2.83
C TYR A 12 -7.13 -3.64 -2.83
N ALA A 13 -7.41 -4.15 -4.03
CA ALA A 13 -8.01 -5.46 -4.19
C ALA A 13 -6.91 -6.53 -4.04
N VAL A 14 -7.21 -7.59 -3.30
CA VAL A 14 -6.30 -8.71 -3.13
C VAL A 14 -7.08 -10.02 -3.33
N THR A 15 -6.39 -11.08 -3.73
CA THR A 15 -7.02 -12.38 -4.02
C THR A 15 -6.85 -13.36 -2.89
N ASP A 16 -5.80 -13.23 -2.10
CA ASP A 16 -5.50 -14.10 -0.96
C ASP A 16 -5.19 -13.20 0.22
N MET A 17 -6.13 -13.04 1.13
CA MET A 17 -6.00 -12.11 2.24
C MET A 17 -4.86 -12.49 3.18
N ALA A 18 -4.64 -13.78 3.44
CA ALA A 18 -3.55 -14.22 4.31
C ALA A 18 -2.19 -13.83 3.72
N ARG A 19 -2.00 -14.06 2.43
CA ARG A 19 -0.77 -13.69 1.72
C ARG A 19 -0.60 -12.18 1.68
N ALA A 20 -1.66 -11.45 1.40
CA ALA A 20 -1.62 -9.98 1.37
C ALA A 20 -1.27 -9.43 2.75
N ARG A 21 -1.90 -9.92 3.81
CA ARG A 21 -1.62 -9.48 5.17
C ARG A 21 -0.18 -9.73 5.57
N ASP A 22 0.38 -10.89 5.18
CA ASP A 22 1.79 -11.19 5.46
C ASP A 22 2.70 -10.12 4.84
N PHE A 23 2.43 -9.71 3.61
CA PHE A 23 3.20 -8.66 2.95
C PHE A 23 3.02 -7.31 3.65
N TYR A 24 1.78 -6.85 3.82
CA TYR A 24 1.53 -5.52 4.38
C TYR A 24 1.94 -5.41 5.85
N GLU A 25 1.80 -6.47 6.62
CA GLU A 25 2.11 -6.46 8.05
C GLU A 25 3.57 -6.84 8.34
N CYS A 26 4.09 -7.90 7.71
CA CYS A 26 5.43 -8.40 8.01
C CYS A 26 6.51 -7.73 7.17
N VAL A 27 6.26 -7.43 5.90
CA VAL A 27 7.24 -6.76 5.04
C VAL A 27 7.17 -5.25 5.19
N LEU A 28 5.98 -4.66 5.05
CA LEU A 28 5.81 -3.21 5.15
C LEU A 28 5.71 -2.72 6.59
N GLY A 29 5.40 -3.59 7.54
CA GLY A 29 5.36 -3.22 8.94
C GLY A 29 4.09 -2.50 9.38
N LEU A 30 3.00 -2.63 8.63
CA LEU A 30 1.74 -2.00 9.00
C LEU A 30 1.01 -2.81 10.06
N LYS A 31 0.23 -2.13 10.90
CA LYS A 31 -0.54 -2.79 11.97
C LYS A 31 -2.02 -2.70 11.67
N PRO A 32 -2.74 -3.83 11.61
CA PRO A 32 -4.17 -3.80 11.32
C PRO A 32 -4.95 -3.18 12.48
N THR A 33 -5.92 -2.35 12.14
CA THR A 33 -6.80 -1.70 13.11
C THR A 33 -8.22 -2.23 13.05
N THR A 34 -8.63 -2.78 11.90
CA THR A 34 -9.97 -3.35 11.71
C THR A 34 -9.86 -4.57 10.80
N ILE A 35 -10.50 -5.65 11.21
CA ILE A 35 -10.54 -6.89 10.43
C ILE A 35 -11.98 -7.37 10.38
N HIS A 36 -12.52 -7.54 9.17
CA HIS A 36 -13.86 -8.05 8.94
C HIS A 36 -13.83 -9.26 8.01
N ASP A 37 -14.49 -10.33 8.42
CA ASP A 37 -14.79 -11.47 7.57
C ASP A 37 -16.31 -11.55 7.39
N SER A 38 -16.75 -11.72 6.15
CA SER A 38 -18.16 -11.94 5.85
C SER A 38 -18.28 -12.95 4.71
N GLU A 39 -19.50 -13.40 4.47
CA GLU A 39 -19.79 -14.28 3.32
C GLU A 39 -19.52 -13.58 1.98
N HIS A 40 -19.45 -12.25 1.97
CA HIS A 40 -19.21 -11.45 0.77
C HIS A 40 -17.73 -11.15 0.52
N GLY A 41 -16.86 -11.49 1.47
CA GLY A 41 -15.42 -11.26 1.33
C GLY A 41 -14.76 -10.88 2.64
N GLN A 42 -13.50 -10.50 2.52
CA GLN A 42 -12.66 -10.14 3.66
C GLN A 42 -12.20 -8.70 3.51
N TRP A 43 -12.02 -8.03 4.64
CA TRP A 43 -11.65 -6.61 4.69
C TRP A 43 -10.69 -6.37 5.85
N VAL A 44 -9.58 -5.70 5.58
CA VAL A 44 -8.61 -5.32 6.60
C VAL A 44 -8.25 -3.86 6.42
N GLU A 45 -8.24 -3.09 7.50
CA GLU A 45 -7.82 -1.69 7.47
C GLU A 45 -6.59 -1.47 8.33
N TYR A 46 -5.74 -0.58 7.85
CA TYR A 46 -4.54 -0.09 8.53
C TYR A 46 -4.65 1.41 8.63
N GLU A 47 -4.63 1.96 9.85
CA GLU A 47 -4.78 3.39 10.06
C GLU A 47 -3.44 4.04 10.44
N PHE A 48 -3.21 5.24 9.90
CA PHE A 48 -2.06 6.10 10.22
C PHE A 48 -2.59 7.50 10.46
N GLY A 49 -2.80 7.86 11.74
CA GLY A 49 -3.40 9.16 12.06
C GLY A 49 -4.76 9.30 11.37
N PRO A 50 -4.97 10.32 10.55
CA PRO A 50 -6.25 10.52 9.87
C PRO A 50 -6.40 9.70 8.58
N TYR A 51 -5.40 8.91 8.21
CA TYR A 51 -5.39 8.16 6.94
C TYR A 51 -5.67 6.69 7.17
N ALA A 52 -6.32 6.05 6.22
CA ALA A 52 -6.58 4.61 6.27
C ALA A 52 -6.27 3.98 4.92
N LEU A 53 -5.57 2.85 4.97
CA LEU A 53 -5.34 1.97 3.83
C LEU A 53 -6.11 0.68 4.09
N ALA A 54 -6.87 0.22 3.11
CA ALA A 54 -7.66 -1.00 3.24
C ALA A 54 -7.22 -2.04 2.21
N LEU A 55 -7.41 -3.30 2.57
CA LEU A 55 -7.31 -4.43 1.65
C LEU A 55 -8.69 -5.07 1.58
N GLY A 56 -9.18 -5.32 0.36
CA GLY A 56 -10.46 -5.99 0.14
C GLY A 56 -10.29 -7.22 -0.72
N SER A 57 -10.82 -8.35 -0.27
CA SER A 57 -10.85 -9.59 -1.04
C SER A 57 -12.31 -9.96 -1.27
N SER A 58 -12.73 -9.92 -2.53
CA SER A 58 -14.12 -10.16 -2.92
C SER A 58 -14.14 -10.52 -4.40
N PRO A 59 -15.12 -11.36 -4.84
CA PRO A 59 -15.29 -11.62 -6.27
C PRO A 59 -15.55 -10.36 -7.11
N MET A 60 -15.97 -9.27 -6.46
CA MET A 60 -16.27 -8.00 -7.13
C MET A 60 -15.04 -7.15 -7.41
N PHE A 61 -13.90 -7.46 -6.79
CA PHE A 61 -12.66 -6.68 -6.91
C PHE A 61 -11.58 -7.52 -7.56
N LYS A 62 -10.83 -6.90 -8.48
CA LYS A 62 -9.67 -7.54 -9.10
C LYS A 62 -8.44 -6.66 -8.92
N PRO A 63 -7.29 -7.23 -8.52
CA PRO A 63 -6.04 -6.48 -8.47
C PRO A 63 -5.65 -5.94 -9.84
N SER A 64 -4.98 -4.82 -9.86
CA SER A 64 -4.49 -4.23 -11.12
C SER A 64 -3.25 -3.40 -10.85
N PRO A 65 -2.18 -3.56 -11.67
CA PRO A 65 -1.00 -2.71 -11.56
C PRO A 65 -1.28 -1.27 -12.03
N ASP A 66 -2.34 -1.06 -12.78
CA ASP A 66 -2.69 0.23 -13.35
C ASP A 66 -3.87 0.89 -12.67
N GLY A 67 -4.34 0.32 -11.55
CA GLY A 67 -5.34 0.96 -10.71
C GLY A 67 -4.75 2.11 -9.91
N CYS A 68 -5.54 2.67 -8.99
CA CYS A 68 -5.03 3.69 -8.07
C CYS A 68 -3.82 3.16 -7.32
N SER A 69 -2.82 4.02 -7.13
CA SER A 69 -1.68 3.69 -6.30
C SER A 69 -1.69 4.57 -5.05
N VAL A 70 -1.13 4.02 -3.98
CA VAL A 70 -0.93 4.75 -2.73
C VAL A 70 0.55 5.04 -2.60
N ALA A 71 0.90 6.25 -2.20
CA ALA A 71 2.27 6.60 -1.86
C ALA A 71 2.43 6.56 -0.34
N LEU A 72 3.37 5.75 0.12
CA LEU A 72 3.71 5.64 1.53
C LEU A 72 4.95 6.48 1.81
N GLU A 73 4.80 7.49 2.64
CA GLU A 73 5.92 8.31 3.06
C GLU A 73 6.73 7.54 4.09
N VAL A 74 8.05 7.43 3.88
CA VAL A 74 8.96 6.75 4.81
C VAL A 74 9.91 7.77 5.43
N ASP A 75 10.42 7.46 6.61
CA ASP A 75 11.35 8.36 7.31
C ASP A 75 12.77 8.27 6.74
N ASN A 76 13.19 7.11 6.25
CA ASN A 76 14.51 6.90 5.65
C ASN A 76 14.36 6.09 4.37
N PHE A 77 14.57 6.73 3.24
CA PHE A 77 14.34 6.11 1.93
C PHE A 77 15.32 4.97 1.65
N ASP A 78 16.61 5.20 1.91
CA ASP A 78 17.63 4.18 1.61
C ASP A 78 17.41 2.92 2.46
N ASP A 79 17.09 3.09 3.74
CA ASP A 79 16.79 1.97 4.62
C ASP A 79 15.55 1.21 4.16
N ALA A 80 14.52 1.93 3.72
CA ALA A 80 13.30 1.32 3.21
C ALA A 80 13.58 0.47 1.97
N ILE A 81 14.36 0.99 1.03
CA ILE A 81 14.73 0.26 -0.18
C ILE A 81 15.54 -0.99 0.15
N ALA A 82 16.53 -0.87 1.03
CA ALA A 82 17.36 -2.01 1.46
C ALA A 82 16.49 -3.10 2.09
N HIS A 83 15.53 -2.72 2.93
CA HIS A 83 14.60 -3.63 3.57
C HIS A 83 13.74 -4.38 2.54
N LEU A 84 13.20 -3.66 1.56
CA LEU A 84 12.38 -4.26 0.52
C LEU A 84 13.17 -5.25 -0.33
N ARG A 85 14.42 -4.91 -0.67
CA ARG A 85 15.29 -5.82 -1.42
C ARG A 85 15.61 -7.07 -0.63
N ALA A 86 15.83 -6.95 0.69
CA ALA A 86 16.09 -8.10 1.56
C ALA A 86 14.90 -9.05 1.62
N HIS A 87 13.69 -8.57 1.37
CA HIS A 87 12.48 -9.37 1.33
C HIS A 87 12.08 -9.79 -0.09
N ASN A 88 12.96 -9.59 -1.07
CA ASN A 88 12.75 -9.98 -2.47
C ASN A 88 11.51 -9.33 -3.10
N VAL A 89 11.17 -8.12 -2.68
CA VAL A 89 10.07 -7.36 -3.25
C VAL A 89 10.42 -6.95 -4.67
N LYS A 90 9.49 -7.11 -5.59
CA LYS A 90 9.69 -6.72 -6.99
C LYS A 90 9.40 -5.25 -7.18
N PHE A 91 10.24 -4.57 -7.95
CA PHE A 91 10.10 -3.16 -8.26
C PHE A 91 9.52 -2.97 -9.65
N ARG A 92 8.51 -2.12 -9.75
CA ARG A 92 7.99 -1.68 -11.05
C ARG A 92 8.81 -0.50 -11.58
N ILE A 93 9.19 0.41 -10.68
CA ILE A 93 10.08 1.54 -10.98
C ILE A 93 11.18 1.51 -9.93
N GLU A 94 12.43 1.40 -10.39
CA GLU A 94 13.59 1.41 -9.50
C GLU A 94 13.72 2.78 -8.82
N PRO A 95 14.39 2.84 -7.65
CA PRO A 95 14.55 4.11 -6.94
C PRO A 95 15.10 5.21 -7.83
N MET A 96 14.47 6.37 -7.79
CA MET A 96 14.87 7.52 -8.59
C MET A 96 14.55 8.82 -7.87
N PRO A 97 15.37 9.86 -8.09
CA PRO A 97 15.05 11.19 -7.57
C PRO A 97 14.12 11.93 -8.53
N THR A 98 13.33 12.83 -7.97
CA THR A 98 12.57 13.83 -8.71
C THR A 98 12.96 15.19 -8.15
N PRO A 99 12.49 16.32 -8.74
CA PRO A 99 12.76 17.63 -8.16
C PRO A 99 12.24 17.79 -6.73
N VAL A 100 11.23 17.01 -6.32
CA VAL A 100 10.52 17.21 -5.05
C VAL A 100 10.62 16.02 -4.09
N CYS A 101 11.13 14.86 -4.56
CA CYS A 101 11.16 13.66 -3.72
C CYS A 101 12.16 12.62 -4.21
N HIS A 102 12.34 11.58 -3.42
CA HIS A 102 12.88 10.29 -3.85
C HIS A 102 11.71 9.31 -3.88
N MET A 103 11.63 8.48 -4.92
CA MET A 103 10.53 7.54 -5.06
C MET A 103 10.97 6.22 -5.69
N ALA A 104 10.18 5.20 -5.45
CA ALA A 104 10.23 3.92 -6.15
C ALA A 104 8.80 3.37 -6.21
N MET A 105 8.53 2.50 -7.16
CA MET A 105 7.25 1.80 -7.23
C MET A 105 7.53 0.32 -7.05
N ILE A 106 6.78 -0.32 -6.15
CA ILE A 106 6.89 -1.74 -5.90
C ILE A 106 5.57 -2.43 -6.21
N PHE A 107 5.63 -3.76 -6.35
CA PHE A 107 4.43 -4.58 -6.47
C PHE A 107 4.13 -5.25 -5.14
N ASP A 108 2.85 -5.35 -4.81
CA ASP A 108 2.40 -6.26 -3.75
C ASP A 108 2.28 -7.68 -4.33
N PRO A 109 1.94 -8.71 -3.51
CA PRO A 109 1.84 -10.09 -4.01
C PRO A 109 0.80 -10.30 -5.12
N ASP A 110 -0.18 -9.42 -5.23
CA ASP A 110 -1.23 -9.50 -6.25
C ASP A 110 -0.90 -8.65 -7.50
N GLY A 111 0.24 -7.99 -7.51
CA GLY A 111 0.63 -7.13 -8.63
C GLY A 111 0.07 -5.72 -8.55
N ASN A 112 -0.54 -5.33 -7.43
CA ASN A 112 -0.90 -3.93 -7.21
C ASN A 112 0.37 -3.11 -7.01
N THR A 113 0.35 -1.83 -7.38
CA THR A 113 1.53 -0.98 -7.24
C THR A 113 1.41 -0.06 -6.03
N ILE A 114 2.52 0.09 -5.33
CA ILE A 114 2.64 0.97 -4.17
C ILE A 114 3.84 1.87 -4.41
N CYS A 115 3.68 3.17 -4.20
CA CYS A 115 4.78 4.11 -4.27
C CYS A 115 5.45 4.24 -2.90
N ILE A 116 6.77 4.06 -2.86
CA ILE A 116 7.57 4.35 -1.68
C ILE A 116 8.15 5.74 -1.90
N HIS A 117 7.96 6.63 -0.95
CA HIS A 117 8.11 8.06 -1.18
C HIS A 117 8.81 8.74 -0.01
N LYS A 118 9.70 9.69 -0.33
CA LYS A 118 10.33 10.54 0.67
C LYS A 118 10.42 11.95 0.09
N ARG A 119 9.73 12.90 0.74
CA ARG A 119 9.78 14.30 0.32
C ARG A 119 11.17 14.85 0.53
N LYS A 120 11.66 15.62 -0.42
CA LYS A 120 12.85 16.43 -0.24
C LYS A 120 12.48 17.63 0.64
N LYS A 121 13.38 18.01 1.50
CA LYS A 121 13.20 19.23 2.29
C LYS A 121 13.32 20.43 1.35
N SER A 122 12.39 21.38 1.51
CA SER A 122 12.41 22.64 0.79
C SER A 122 13.36 23.63 1.45
#